data_2cd6946f4b1042e2c10b1dc11747cd62
#
_entry.id   2cd6946f4b1042e2c10b1dc11747cd62
#
_cell.length_a   1.000
_cell.length_b   1.000
_cell.length_c   1.000
_cell.angle_alpha   90.00
_cell.angle_beta   90.00
_cell.angle_gamma   90.00
#
_symmetry.space_group_name_H-M   'P 1'
#
loop_
_entity.id
_entity.type
_entity.pdbx_description
1 polymer ?
#
loop_
_entity_poly.entity_id
_entity_poly.type
_entity_poly.pdbx_seq_one_letter_code
_entity_poly.pdbx_strand_id
1 'polypeptide(L)'
;MNYAVLLTTRAARELAALPKEVVTRIDPRLTDLGTDPRPVGCKKLKLREGDGWRIRVGDYRVLYRIDDSSRRVLVYRIGHRRDVYE
;
A
#
# COMPACT_ATOMS: atom_id res chain seq x y z
N MET A 1 -9.22 10.13 -12.42
CA MET A 1 -9.39 10.98 -11.23
C MET A 1 -8.42 10.53 -10.16
N ASN A 2 -7.86 11.50 -9.43
CA ASN A 2 -6.80 11.17 -8.48
C ASN A 2 -7.31 10.91 -7.08
N TYR A 3 -6.65 10.00 -6.40
CA TYR A 3 -6.85 9.70 -4.99
C TYR A 3 -5.69 10.28 -4.20
N ALA A 4 -5.97 10.76 -2.99
CA ALA A 4 -4.91 11.11 -2.07
C ALA A 4 -4.37 9.83 -1.43
N VAL A 5 -3.05 9.65 -1.48
CA VAL A 5 -2.40 8.49 -0.88
C VAL A 5 -1.83 8.90 0.48
N LEU A 6 -2.35 8.29 1.52
CA LEU A 6 -1.97 8.57 2.90
C LEU A 6 -1.37 7.31 3.52
N LEU A 7 -0.43 7.49 4.44
CA LEU A 7 0.17 6.41 5.19
C LEU A 7 -0.20 6.53 6.66
N THR A 8 -0.56 5.42 7.29
CA THR A 8 -0.69 5.40 8.75
C THR A 8 0.69 5.66 9.37
N THR A 9 0.71 6.03 10.63
CA THR A 9 1.98 6.21 11.36
C THR A 9 2.82 4.92 11.29
N ARG A 10 2.17 3.77 11.43
CA ARG A 10 2.85 2.48 11.33
C ARG A 10 3.46 2.27 9.94
N ALA A 11 2.70 2.48 8.89
CA ALA A 11 3.20 2.29 7.53
C ALA A 11 4.34 3.25 7.20
N ALA A 12 4.22 4.50 7.65
CA ALA A 12 5.29 5.49 7.45
C ALA A 12 6.59 5.06 8.15
N ARG A 13 6.48 4.53 9.38
CA ARG A 13 7.64 4.01 10.10
C ARG A 13 8.23 2.78 9.43
N GLU A 14 7.38 1.89 8.95
CA GLU A 14 7.82 0.68 8.23
C GLU A 14 8.58 1.05 6.96
N LEU A 15 8.07 2.01 6.20
CA LEU A 15 8.73 2.48 4.99
C LEU A 15 10.10 3.11 5.30
N ALA A 16 10.14 3.96 6.34
CA ALA A 16 11.39 4.63 6.74
C ALA A 16 12.46 3.65 7.20
N ALA A 17 12.06 2.49 7.72
CA ALA A 17 13.00 1.47 8.20
C ALA A 17 13.55 0.57 7.09
N LEU A 18 13.04 0.67 5.87
CA LEU A 18 13.48 -0.19 4.77
C LEU A 18 14.79 0.32 4.15
N PRO A 19 15.57 -0.59 3.54
CA PRO A 19 16.76 -0.17 2.79
C PRO A 19 16.39 0.84 1.70
N LYS A 20 17.30 1.76 1.44
CA LYS A 20 17.08 2.85 0.48
C LYS A 20 16.68 2.33 -0.90
N GLU A 21 17.30 1.25 -1.36
CA GLU A 21 17.01 0.66 -2.67
C GLU A 21 15.55 0.18 -2.74
N VAL A 22 15.04 -0.33 -1.64
CA VAL A 22 13.65 -0.81 -1.55
C VAL A 22 12.69 0.37 -1.56
N VAL A 23 12.99 1.42 -0.80
CA VAL A 23 12.18 2.65 -0.77
C VAL A 23 12.08 3.25 -2.17
N THR A 24 13.19 3.30 -2.90
CA THR A 24 13.23 3.82 -4.26
C THR A 24 12.30 3.06 -5.20
N ARG A 25 12.07 1.78 -4.94
CA ARG A 25 11.16 0.95 -5.74
C ARG A 25 9.71 1.06 -5.28
N ILE A 26 9.49 1.27 -3.99
CA ILE A 26 8.14 1.35 -3.43
C ILE A 26 7.50 2.71 -3.68
N ASP A 27 8.25 3.81 -3.51
CA ASP A 27 7.70 5.17 -3.63
C ASP A 27 6.92 5.42 -4.93
N PRO A 28 7.44 5.07 -6.12
CA PRO A 28 6.67 5.27 -7.35
C PRO A 28 5.38 4.48 -7.36
N ARG A 29 5.38 3.29 -6.77
CA ARG A 29 4.18 2.45 -6.71
C ARG A 29 3.11 3.05 -5.80
N LEU A 30 3.53 3.69 -4.70
CA LEU A 30 2.59 4.43 -3.84
C LEU A 30 1.97 5.61 -4.59
N THR A 31 2.78 6.35 -5.33
CA THR A 31 2.30 7.45 -6.15
C THR A 31 1.30 6.97 -7.19
N ASP A 32 1.58 5.84 -7.83
CA ASP A 32 0.70 5.26 -8.84
C ASP A 32 -0.66 4.85 -8.29
N LEU A 33 -0.74 4.47 -7.01
CA LEU A 33 -2.01 4.16 -6.38
C LEU A 33 -2.95 5.38 -6.34
N GLY A 34 -2.39 6.58 -6.36
CA GLY A 34 -3.19 7.79 -6.44
C GLY A 34 -3.87 7.97 -7.79
N THR A 35 -3.30 7.41 -8.84
CA THR A 35 -3.89 7.45 -10.18
C THR A 35 -4.83 6.27 -10.41
N ASP A 36 -4.41 5.08 -9.96
CA ASP A 36 -5.19 3.85 -10.09
C ASP A 36 -5.04 3.02 -8.81
N PRO A 37 -6.01 3.09 -7.91
CA PRO A 37 -5.91 2.36 -6.64
C PRO A 37 -6.10 0.84 -6.78
N ARG A 38 -6.55 0.36 -7.93
CA ARG A 38 -6.69 -1.07 -8.21
C ARG A 38 -5.89 -1.46 -9.45
N PRO A 39 -4.56 -1.32 -9.41
CA PRO A 39 -3.73 -1.61 -10.57
C PRO A 39 -3.73 -3.10 -10.90
N VAL A 40 -3.32 -3.43 -12.12
CA VAL A 40 -3.13 -4.82 -12.53
C VAL A 40 -2.18 -5.50 -11.54
N GLY A 41 -2.57 -6.68 -11.07
CA GLY A 41 -1.77 -7.43 -10.11
C GLY A 41 -2.12 -7.16 -8.64
N CYS A 42 -2.99 -6.19 -8.35
CA CYS A 42 -3.45 -6.02 -6.98
C CYS A 42 -4.38 -7.17 -6.58
N LYS A 43 -4.41 -7.46 -5.28
CA LYS A 43 -5.27 -8.51 -4.73
C LYS A 43 -6.19 -7.92 -3.68
N LYS A 44 -7.47 -8.26 -3.77
CA LYS A 44 -8.44 -7.87 -2.76
C LYS A 44 -8.31 -8.77 -1.54
N LEU A 45 -8.33 -8.16 -0.36
CA LEU A 45 -8.23 -8.85 0.91
C LEU A 45 -9.52 -8.63 1.70
N LYS A 46 -10.00 -9.70 2.35
CA LYS A 46 -11.11 -9.55 3.29
C LYS A 46 -10.55 -9.30 4.67
N LEU A 47 -10.88 -8.13 5.21
CA LEU A 47 -10.51 -7.74 6.56
C LEU A 47 -11.70 -7.89 7.48
N ARG A 48 -11.45 -7.81 8.78
CA ARG A 48 -12.52 -7.89 9.78
C ARG A 48 -13.57 -6.79 9.56
N GLU A 49 -13.12 -5.60 9.16
CA GLU A 49 -13.98 -4.46 8.91
C GLU A 49 -13.77 -3.93 7.50
N GLY A 50 -14.46 -4.54 6.54
CA GLY A 50 -14.39 -4.10 5.15
C GLY A 50 -13.29 -4.77 4.34
N ASP A 51 -12.95 -4.17 3.22
CA ASP A 51 -11.99 -4.70 2.28
C ASP A 51 -10.64 -4.02 2.38
N GLY A 52 -9.59 -4.81 2.21
CA GLY A 52 -8.24 -4.32 2.00
C GLY A 52 -7.74 -4.71 0.63
N TRP A 53 -6.58 -4.20 0.29
CA TRP A 53 -5.93 -4.46 -0.99
C TRP A 53 -4.44 -4.64 -0.78
N ARG A 54 -3.80 -5.37 -1.68
CA ARG A 54 -2.37 -5.63 -1.62
C ARG A 54 -1.75 -5.45 -3.00
N ILE A 55 -0.61 -4.76 -3.05
CA ILE A 55 0.29 -4.82 -4.19
C ILE A 55 1.63 -5.42 -3.74
N ARG A 56 2.31 -6.05 -4.68
CA ARG A 56 3.67 -6.58 -4.46
C ARG A 56 4.68 -5.70 -5.17
N VAL A 57 5.79 -5.45 -4.48
CA VAL A 57 6.93 -4.75 -5.05
C VAL A 57 8.15 -5.61 -4.76
N GLY A 58 8.50 -6.51 -5.69
CA GLY A 58 9.49 -7.55 -5.44
C GLY A 58 9.03 -8.46 -4.30
N ASP A 59 9.87 -8.60 -3.28
CA ASP A 59 9.55 -9.39 -2.09
C ASP A 59 8.79 -8.59 -1.03
N TYR A 60 8.45 -7.35 -1.32
CA TYR A 60 7.76 -6.47 -0.38
C TYR A 60 6.29 -6.35 -0.72
N ARG A 61 5.49 -6.08 0.29
CA ARG A 61 4.05 -5.93 0.14
C ARG A 61 3.60 -4.61 0.73
N VAL A 62 2.64 -4.01 0.05
CA VAL A 62 1.97 -2.79 0.49
C VAL A 62 0.50 -3.14 0.67
N LEU A 63 0.01 -2.98 1.90
CA LEU A 63 -1.39 -3.23 2.22
C LEU A 63 -2.09 -1.90 2.42
N TYR A 64 -3.25 -1.74 1.80
CA TYR A 64 -3.95 -0.47 1.84
C TYR A 64 -5.46 -0.66 1.78
N ARG A 65 -6.18 0.39 2.14
CA ARG A 65 -7.63 0.49 2.00
C ARG A 65 -7.96 1.60 1.02
N ILE A 66 -9.11 1.50 0.39
CA ILE A 66 -9.58 2.49 -0.58
C ILE A 66 -10.91 3.02 -0.11
N ASP A 67 -11.03 4.34 -0.03
CA ASP A 67 -12.29 5.03 0.20
C ASP A 67 -12.64 5.79 -1.09
N ASP A 68 -13.52 5.21 -1.88
CA ASP A 68 -13.90 5.81 -3.17
C ASP A 68 -14.72 7.07 -2.99
N SER A 69 -15.49 7.18 -1.92
CA SER A 69 -16.34 8.35 -1.69
C SER A 69 -15.50 9.60 -1.39
N SER A 70 -14.44 9.46 -0.60
CA SER A 70 -13.54 10.57 -0.27
C SER A 70 -12.30 10.60 -1.17
N ARG A 71 -12.13 9.60 -2.03
CA ARG A 71 -10.97 9.43 -2.91
C ARG A 71 -9.67 9.43 -2.15
N ARG A 72 -9.58 8.51 -1.21
CA ARG A 72 -8.38 8.31 -0.40
C ARG A 72 -7.91 6.87 -0.48
N VAL A 73 -6.61 6.71 -0.52
CA VAL A 73 -5.94 5.41 -0.35
C VAL A 73 -5.17 5.51 0.95
N LEU A 74 -5.49 4.63 1.90
CA LEU A 74 -4.81 4.59 3.18
C LEU A 74 -3.93 3.35 3.26
N VAL A 75 -2.61 3.57 3.17
CA VAL A 75 -1.62 2.50 3.31
C VAL A 75 -1.42 2.23 4.80
N TYR A 76 -1.65 0.99 5.25
CA TYR A 76 -1.56 0.66 6.66
C TYR A 76 -0.46 -0.34 7.02
N ARG A 77 0.13 -1.03 6.05
CA ARG A 77 1.28 -1.92 6.25
C ARG A 77 2.21 -1.88 5.05
N ILE A 78 3.51 -1.86 5.31
CA ILE A 78 4.55 -2.01 4.29
C ILE A 78 5.65 -2.87 4.90
N GLY A 79 6.04 -3.94 4.20
CA GLY A 79 7.10 -4.78 4.71
C GLY A 79 7.41 -5.96 3.82
N HIS A 80 8.44 -6.70 4.22
CA HIS A 80 8.84 -7.92 3.53
C HIS A 80 7.71 -8.97 3.66
N ARG A 81 7.57 -9.80 2.62
CA ARG A 81 6.54 -10.85 2.59
C ARG A 81 6.56 -11.79 3.81
N ARG A 82 7.71 -11.89 4.49
CA ARG A 82 7.84 -12.70 5.71
C ARG A 82 7.20 -12.05 6.92
N ASP A 83 7.11 -10.72 6.92
CA ASP A 83 6.70 -9.94 8.08
C ASP A 83 5.27 -9.41 7.97
N VAL A 84 4.73 -9.39 6.75
CA VAL A 84 3.41 -8.82 6.48
C VAL A 84 2.49 -9.91 5.97
N TYR A 85 1.46 -10.23 6.75
CA TYR A 85 0.45 -11.22 6.39
C TYR A 85 -0.74 -10.55 5.73
N GLU A 86 -1.24 -11.22 4.70
CA GLU A 86 -2.44 -10.79 3.97
C GLU A 86 -3.73 -11.21 4.66
#